data_0ba148509ec5924711cfa7508088e905
#
_entry.id   0ba148509ec5924711cfa7508088e905
#
_cell.length_a   1.000
_cell.length_b   1.000
_cell.length_c   1.000
_cell.angle_alpha   90.00
_cell.angle_beta   90.00
_cell.angle_gamma   90.00
#
_symmetry.space_group_name_H-M   'P 1'
#
loop_
_entity.id
_entity.type
_entity.pdbx_description
1 polymer ?
#
loop_
_entity_poly.entity_id
_entity_poly.type
_entity_poly.pdbx_seq_one_letter_code
_entity_poly.pdbx_strand_id
1 'polypeptide(L)'
;MGEKKILTDENGQPLDYHSLNAMLNIYDENGQIRFESDREAVRQFFLQHVNQNTVFFHTLQEKLEFLLENGYYDEKVINQYSFAFIKSLFQQAYAHRFRFKTFLGAYKYYTSYTLKTFDGSRYLERYEDRVCMVALALAEGDEQMARYLVDEIITGRFPVSYTHLRAHETLRYL
;
A
#
# COMPACT_ATOMS: atom_id res chain seq x y z
N MET A 1 -11.75 -2.46 -23.29
CA MET A 1 -12.03 -2.90 -21.90
C MET A 1 -11.00 -3.96 -21.58
N GLY A 2 -9.92 -3.61 -20.88
CA GLY A 2 -8.90 -4.58 -20.49
C GLY A 2 -9.47 -5.51 -19.42
N GLU A 3 -9.33 -6.81 -19.61
CA GLU A 3 -9.63 -7.81 -18.60
C GLU A 3 -8.81 -7.48 -17.34
N LYS A 4 -9.48 -7.24 -16.21
CA LYS A 4 -8.82 -7.14 -14.92
C LYS A 4 -8.16 -8.50 -14.64
N LYS A 5 -6.84 -8.55 -14.77
CA LYS A 5 -6.07 -9.73 -14.36
C LYS A 5 -6.27 -9.94 -12.87
N ILE A 6 -7.01 -10.95 -12.50
CA ILE A 6 -7.25 -11.33 -11.10
C ILE A 6 -5.94 -11.90 -10.57
N LEU A 7 -5.49 -11.39 -9.42
CA LEU A 7 -4.32 -11.95 -8.72
C LEU A 7 -4.64 -13.40 -8.33
N THR A 8 -3.75 -14.32 -8.67
CA THR A 8 -3.91 -15.75 -8.41
C THR A 8 -2.84 -16.25 -7.44
N ASP A 9 -3.13 -17.36 -6.76
CA ASP A 9 -2.15 -18.11 -5.97
C ASP A 9 -1.19 -18.89 -6.87
N GLU A 10 -0.26 -19.63 -6.25
CA GLU A 10 0.72 -20.50 -6.95
C GLU A 10 0.06 -21.58 -7.81
N ASN A 11 -1.22 -21.90 -7.57
CA ASN A 11 -1.99 -22.90 -8.33
C ASN A 11 -2.89 -22.27 -9.40
N GLY A 12 -2.79 -20.94 -9.61
CA GLY A 12 -3.60 -20.21 -10.58
C GLY A 12 -5.05 -19.96 -10.14
N GLN A 13 -5.37 -20.20 -8.86
CA GLN A 13 -6.70 -19.91 -8.32
C GLN A 13 -6.81 -18.43 -7.93
N PRO A 14 -7.97 -17.78 -8.17
CA PRO A 14 -8.18 -16.40 -7.73
C PRO A 14 -7.98 -16.27 -6.21
N LEU A 15 -7.16 -15.29 -5.80
CA LEU A 15 -7.01 -14.93 -4.40
C LEU A 15 -8.27 -14.20 -3.95
N ASP A 16 -9.20 -14.92 -3.37
CA ASP A 16 -10.35 -14.35 -2.71
C ASP A 16 -10.27 -14.53 -1.17
N TYR A 17 -11.02 -13.70 -0.46
CA TYR A 17 -11.05 -13.72 1.00
C TYR A 17 -11.51 -15.08 1.56
N HIS A 18 -12.43 -15.75 0.91
CA HIS A 18 -12.98 -17.04 1.38
C HIS A 18 -11.96 -18.16 1.24
N SER A 19 -11.26 -18.22 0.10
CA SER A 19 -10.20 -19.21 -0.15
C SER A 19 -9.05 -19.04 0.85
N LEU A 20 -8.60 -17.81 1.07
CA LEU A 20 -7.54 -17.51 2.04
C LEU A 20 -7.98 -17.80 3.48
N ASN A 21 -9.21 -17.48 3.83
CA ASN A 21 -9.78 -17.76 5.15
C ASN A 21 -9.90 -19.27 5.41
N ALA A 22 -10.30 -20.03 4.41
CA ALA A 22 -10.37 -21.49 4.48
C ALA A 22 -9.00 -22.14 4.62
N MET A 23 -7.98 -21.61 3.91
CA MET A 23 -6.59 -22.11 3.98
C MET A 23 -5.93 -21.85 5.34
N LEU A 24 -6.29 -20.78 6.03
CA LEU A 24 -5.57 -20.30 7.21
C LEU A 24 -6.23 -20.68 8.53
N ASN A 25 -7.40 -21.35 8.52
CA ASN A 25 -8.15 -21.74 9.74
C ASN A 25 -8.17 -20.61 10.80
N ILE A 26 -8.58 -19.41 10.36
CA ILE A 26 -8.57 -18.21 11.20
C ILE A 26 -9.54 -18.31 12.38
N TYR A 27 -10.51 -19.21 12.27
CA TYR A 27 -11.49 -19.46 13.32
C TYR A 27 -11.07 -20.65 14.20
N ASP A 28 -11.27 -20.51 15.49
CA ASP A 28 -11.16 -21.64 16.43
C ASP A 28 -12.39 -22.57 16.34
N GLU A 29 -12.38 -23.64 17.11
CA GLU A 29 -13.47 -24.64 17.18
C GLU A 29 -14.83 -24.02 17.61
N ASN A 30 -14.79 -22.82 18.19
CA ASN A 30 -15.96 -22.07 18.65
C ASN A 30 -16.37 -20.96 17.65
N GLY A 31 -15.72 -20.85 16.49
CA GLY A 31 -15.97 -19.83 15.49
C GLY A 31 -15.45 -18.44 15.86
N GLN A 32 -14.54 -18.33 16.86
CA GLN A 32 -13.91 -17.08 17.21
C GLN A 32 -12.60 -16.89 16.45
N ILE A 33 -12.31 -15.64 16.06
CA ILE A 33 -11.08 -15.30 15.36
C ILE A 33 -9.89 -15.47 16.31
N ARG A 34 -8.94 -16.32 15.92
CA ARG A 34 -7.65 -16.46 16.62
C ARG A 34 -6.75 -15.29 16.24
N PHE A 35 -6.47 -14.39 17.16
CA PHE A 35 -5.57 -13.25 16.93
C PHE A 35 -4.15 -13.67 16.56
N GLU A 36 -3.65 -14.78 17.06
CA GLU A 36 -2.36 -15.34 16.65
C GLU A 36 -2.39 -15.88 15.22
N SER A 37 -3.50 -16.50 14.83
CA SER A 37 -3.73 -16.97 13.46
C SER A 37 -3.82 -15.82 12.48
N ASP A 38 -4.39 -14.69 12.87
CA ASP A 38 -4.48 -13.49 12.03
C ASP A 38 -3.09 -12.89 11.74
N ARG A 39 -2.21 -12.86 12.72
CA ARG A 39 -0.82 -12.43 12.55
C ARG A 39 -0.04 -13.35 11.61
N GLU A 40 -0.19 -14.66 11.76
CA GLU A 40 0.44 -15.64 10.87
C GLU A 40 -0.15 -15.57 9.46
N ALA A 41 -1.47 -15.36 9.33
CA ALA A 41 -2.14 -15.13 8.06
C ALA A 41 -1.57 -13.91 7.32
N VAL A 42 -1.36 -12.78 8.01
CA VAL A 42 -0.71 -11.60 7.45
C VAL A 42 0.71 -11.95 6.98
N ARG A 43 1.49 -12.67 7.79
CA ARG A 43 2.85 -13.07 7.44
C ARG A 43 2.88 -13.95 6.19
N GLN A 44 2.03 -14.96 6.11
CA GLN A 44 1.94 -15.85 4.95
C GLN A 44 1.49 -15.09 3.70
N PHE A 45 0.51 -14.22 3.80
CA PHE A 45 0.08 -13.37 2.70
C PHE A 45 1.22 -12.51 2.14
N PHE A 46 2.05 -11.92 3.02
CA PHE A 46 3.21 -11.16 2.57
C PHE A 46 4.26 -12.04 1.90
N LEU A 47 4.60 -13.19 2.49
CA LEU A 47 5.63 -14.07 1.96
C LEU A 47 5.25 -14.73 0.63
N GLN A 48 4.02 -15.22 0.54
CA GLN A 48 3.57 -16.01 -0.61
C GLN A 48 2.98 -15.17 -1.72
N HIS A 49 2.48 -13.98 -1.41
CA HIS A 49 1.78 -13.16 -2.39
C HIS A 49 2.39 -11.76 -2.55
N VAL A 50 2.40 -10.92 -1.52
CA VAL A 50 2.77 -9.51 -1.68
C VAL A 50 4.21 -9.35 -2.15
N ASN A 51 5.16 -10.02 -1.48
CA ASN A 51 6.58 -9.86 -1.80
C ASN A 51 6.93 -10.41 -3.19
N GLN A 52 6.28 -11.50 -3.62
CA GLN A 52 6.52 -12.10 -4.92
C GLN A 52 5.96 -11.24 -6.07
N ASN A 53 4.89 -10.50 -5.81
CA ASN A 53 4.23 -9.65 -6.80
C ASN A 53 4.59 -8.16 -6.67
N THR A 54 5.54 -7.79 -5.82
CA THR A 54 6.01 -6.40 -5.70
C THR A 54 7.19 -6.14 -6.63
N VAL A 55 7.15 -5.04 -7.37
CA VAL A 55 8.31 -4.57 -8.15
C VAL A 55 9.36 -4.06 -7.17
N PHE A 56 10.56 -4.60 -7.30
CA PHE A 56 11.69 -4.20 -6.47
C PHE A 56 12.46 -3.05 -7.14
N PHE A 57 12.80 -2.04 -6.36
CA PHE A 57 13.68 -0.94 -6.74
C PHE A 57 14.87 -0.89 -5.80
N HIS A 58 16.07 -0.67 -6.32
CA HIS A 58 17.29 -0.62 -5.50
C HIS A 58 17.37 0.67 -4.66
N THR A 59 16.86 1.77 -5.21
CA THR A 59 16.89 3.08 -4.56
C THR A 59 15.53 3.77 -4.66
N LEU A 60 15.28 4.72 -3.75
CA LEU A 60 14.10 5.58 -3.84
C LEU A 60 14.12 6.44 -5.11
N GLN A 61 15.30 6.88 -5.53
CA GLN A 61 15.46 7.67 -6.75
C GLN A 61 14.99 6.88 -7.98
N GLU A 62 15.52 5.66 -8.17
CA GLU A 62 15.09 4.77 -9.26
C GLU A 62 13.57 4.52 -9.24
N LYS A 63 13.01 4.32 -8.05
CA LYS A 63 11.57 4.15 -7.89
C LYS A 63 10.77 5.37 -8.33
N LEU A 64 11.16 6.57 -7.87
CA LEU A 64 10.46 7.81 -8.23
C LEU A 64 10.58 8.11 -9.72
N GLU A 65 11.77 7.97 -10.30
CA GLU A 65 11.99 8.13 -11.73
C GLU A 65 11.09 7.19 -12.54
N PHE A 66 11.09 5.91 -12.23
CA PHE A 66 10.23 4.92 -12.89
C PHE A 66 8.73 5.27 -12.77
N LEU A 67 8.27 5.65 -11.58
CA LEU A 67 6.84 5.93 -11.35
C LEU A 67 6.40 7.24 -12.02
N LEU A 68 7.27 8.23 -12.13
CA LEU A 68 7.00 9.48 -12.86
C LEU A 68 7.02 9.25 -14.37
N GLU A 69 8.07 8.63 -14.92
CA GLU A 69 8.23 8.38 -16.36
C GLU A 69 7.09 7.54 -16.93
N ASN A 70 6.55 6.61 -16.14
CA ASN A 70 5.45 5.75 -16.56
C ASN A 70 4.06 6.28 -16.16
N GLY A 71 3.96 7.50 -15.65
CA GLY A 71 2.68 8.16 -15.35
C GLY A 71 1.92 7.56 -14.16
N TYR A 72 2.61 6.89 -13.24
CA TYR A 72 2.00 6.37 -12.01
C TYR A 72 1.91 7.41 -10.91
N TYR A 73 2.87 8.35 -10.87
CA TYR A 73 2.88 9.48 -9.94
C TYR A 73 2.70 10.79 -10.69
N ASP A 74 2.04 11.75 -10.04
CA ASP A 74 1.89 13.10 -10.57
C ASP A 74 3.16 13.91 -10.32
N GLU A 75 3.76 14.34 -11.41
CA GLU A 75 4.94 15.19 -11.42
C GLU A 75 4.72 16.51 -10.66
N LYS A 76 3.50 17.06 -10.71
CA LYS A 76 3.16 18.31 -10.02
C LYS A 76 3.26 18.18 -8.49
N VAL A 77 2.93 17.00 -7.96
CA VAL A 77 3.04 16.73 -6.51
C VAL A 77 4.52 16.62 -6.12
N ILE A 78 5.28 15.83 -6.87
CA ILE A 78 6.69 15.57 -6.55
C ILE A 78 7.54 16.84 -6.70
N ASN A 79 7.31 17.64 -7.73
CA ASN A 79 8.11 18.84 -8.01
C ASN A 79 7.89 19.99 -7.00
N GLN A 80 6.93 19.89 -6.10
CA GLN A 80 6.76 20.85 -4.99
C GLN A 80 7.82 20.68 -3.89
N TYR A 81 8.57 19.56 -3.92
CA TYR A 81 9.48 19.18 -2.85
C TYR A 81 10.87 18.85 -3.39
N SER A 82 11.91 19.10 -2.58
CA SER A 82 13.24 18.61 -2.91
C SER A 82 13.31 17.08 -2.74
N PHE A 83 14.16 16.43 -3.56
CA PHE A 83 14.41 14.99 -3.40
C PHE A 83 14.91 14.64 -1.99
N ALA A 84 15.76 15.50 -1.41
CA ALA A 84 16.27 15.31 -0.05
C ALA A 84 15.13 15.28 0.99
N PHE A 85 14.14 16.16 0.84
CA PHE A 85 12.96 16.16 1.71
C PHE A 85 12.13 14.90 1.51
N ILE A 86 11.79 14.53 0.27
CA ILE A 86 11.02 13.32 -0.04
C ILE A 86 11.72 12.11 0.56
N LYS A 87 13.03 11.96 0.35
CA LYS A 87 13.81 10.87 0.95
C LYS A 87 13.70 10.82 2.47
N SER A 88 13.80 11.96 3.13
CA SER A 88 13.68 12.05 4.58
C SER A 88 12.27 11.70 5.07
N LEU A 89 11.23 12.06 4.31
CA LEU A 89 9.84 11.73 4.61
C LEU A 89 9.58 10.22 4.50
N PHE A 90 10.08 9.58 3.46
CA PHE A 90 10.02 8.12 3.32
C PHE A 90 10.78 7.41 4.46
N GLN A 91 11.95 7.91 4.85
CA GLN A 91 12.67 7.38 6.01
C GLN A 91 11.85 7.50 7.30
N GLN A 92 11.17 8.63 7.51
CA GLN A 92 10.26 8.82 8.66
C GLN A 92 9.13 7.79 8.64
N ALA A 93 8.46 7.60 7.50
CA ALA A 93 7.38 6.63 7.37
C ALA A 93 7.85 5.20 7.69
N TYR A 94 8.97 4.77 7.11
CA TYR A 94 9.52 3.44 7.34
C TYR A 94 10.07 3.22 8.76
N ALA A 95 10.49 4.30 9.45
CA ALA A 95 10.93 4.24 10.85
C ALA A 95 9.81 3.83 11.82
N HIS A 96 8.55 4.05 11.46
CA HIS A 96 7.39 3.57 12.23
C HIS A 96 7.26 2.04 12.24
N ARG A 97 7.93 1.33 11.34
CA ARG A 97 7.88 -0.13 11.21
C ARG A 97 6.44 -0.65 11.18
N PHE A 98 5.61 0.00 10.37
CA PHE A 98 4.18 -0.32 10.27
C PHE A 98 3.95 -1.82 10.02
N ARG A 99 2.92 -2.35 10.67
CA ARG A 99 2.44 -3.73 10.46
C ARG A 99 0.92 -3.75 10.48
N PHE A 100 0.35 -4.41 9.49
CA PHE A 100 -1.09 -4.68 9.52
C PHE A 100 -1.42 -5.57 10.73
N LYS A 101 -2.43 -5.16 11.48
CA LYS A 101 -2.88 -5.90 12.68
C LYS A 101 -3.76 -7.09 12.32
N THR A 102 -4.49 -6.99 11.19
CA THR A 102 -5.44 -7.99 10.74
C THR A 102 -5.15 -8.41 9.30
N PHE A 103 -5.44 -9.68 8.99
CA PHE A 103 -5.34 -10.19 7.63
C PHE A 103 -6.28 -9.44 6.68
N LEU A 104 -7.53 -9.21 7.09
CA LEU A 104 -8.50 -8.47 6.27
C LEU A 104 -8.01 -7.07 5.92
N GLY A 105 -7.37 -6.36 6.87
CA GLY A 105 -6.78 -5.06 6.63
C GLY A 105 -5.68 -5.09 5.58
N ALA A 106 -4.75 -6.03 5.68
CA ALA A 106 -3.68 -6.22 4.72
C ALA A 106 -4.22 -6.61 3.33
N TYR A 107 -5.10 -7.60 3.28
CA TYR A 107 -5.71 -8.08 2.05
C TYR A 107 -6.46 -6.95 1.32
N LYS A 108 -7.35 -6.24 2.03
CA LYS A 108 -8.12 -5.14 1.46
C LYS A 108 -7.22 -4.01 0.95
N TYR A 109 -6.17 -3.67 1.68
CA TYR A 109 -5.22 -2.66 1.23
C TYR A 109 -4.57 -3.07 -0.10
N TYR A 110 -3.97 -4.25 -0.18
CA TYR A 110 -3.25 -4.69 -1.37
C TYR A 110 -4.16 -5.02 -2.56
N THR A 111 -5.38 -5.48 -2.33
CA THR A 111 -6.32 -5.76 -3.43
C THR A 111 -7.00 -4.51 -3.97
N SER A 112 -7.30 -3.52 -3.13
CA SER A 112 -8.16 -2.39 -3.50
C SER A 112 -7.46 -1.03 -3.52
N TYR A 113 -6.39 -0.85 -2.74
CA TYR A 113 -5.86 0.49 -2.49
C TYR A 113 -4.41 0.73 -2.92
N THR A 114 -3.56 -0.27 -2.90
CA THR A 114 -2.17 -0.10 -3.31
C THR A 114 -2.05 0.19 -4.80
N LEU A 115 -1.07 0.99 -5.18
CA LEU A 115 -0.72 1.24 -6.56
C LEU A 115 -0.20 -0.05 -7.21
N LYS A 116 -0.73 -0.35 -8.40
CA LYS A 116 -0.36 -1.51 -9.20
C LYS A 116 0.06 -1.09 -10.60
N THR A 117 0.77 -1.98 -11.27
CA THR A 117 0.98 -1.85 -12.71
C THR A 117 -0.37 -1.76 -13.46
N PHE A 118 -0.40 -1.13 -14.63
CA PHE A 118 -1.65 -0.91 -15.38
C PHE A 118 -2.38 -2.21 -15.73
N ASP A 119 -1.65 -3.31 -15.86
CA ASP A 119 -2.22 -4.65 -16.05
C ASP A 119 -2.74 -5.29 -14.74
N GLY A 120 -2.50 -4.63 -13.61
CA GLY A 120 -2.93 -5.09 -12.29
C GLY A 120 -2.13 -6.27 -11.72
N SER A 121 -1.05 -6.70 -12.39
CA SER A 121 -0.33 -7.93 -12.05
C SER A 121 0.70 -7.75 -10.93
N ARG A 122 1.20 -6.53 -10.72
CA ARG A 122 2.28 -6.29 -9.75
C ARG A 122 2.01 -5.05 -8.91
N TYR A 123 2.46 -5.10 -7.65
CA TYR A 123 2.41 -3.97 -6.73
C TYR A 123 3.62 -3.05 -6.94
N LEU A 124 3.37 -1.74 -6.94
CA LEU A 124 4.39 -0.70 -7.08
C LEU A 124 4.69 0.02 -5.77
N GLU A 125 3.81 -0.12 -4.79
CA GLU A 125 3.90 0.55 -3.49
C GLU A 125 3.68 -0.41 -2.33
N ARG A 126 4.33 -0.07 -1.21
CA ARG A 126 3.95 -0.55 0.13
C ARG A 126 3.05 0.49 0.80
N TYR A 127 2.51 0.15 1.96
CA TYR A 127 1.63 1.05 2.72
C TYR A 127 2.33 2.37 3.08
N GLU A 128 3.59 2.29 3.52
CA GLU A 128 4.40 3.47 3.86
C GLU A 128 4.60 4.40 2.66
N ASP A 129 4.81 3.85 1.47
CA ASP A 129 4.96 4.65 0.25
C ASP A 129 3.67 5.42 -0.06
N ARG A 130 2.52 4.73 0.03
CA ARG A 130 1.21 5.36 -0.19
C ARG A 130 0.94 6.46 0.84
N VAL A 131 1.28 6.24 2.10
CA VAL A 131 1.15 7.26 3.15
C VAL A 131 1.97 8.50 2.81
N CYS A 132 3.23 8.33 2.38
CA CYS A 132 4.06 9.46 1.95
C CYS A 132 3.43 10.23 0.79
N MET A 133 2.95 9.52 -0.25
CA MET A 133 2.36 10.17 -1.42
C MET A 133 1.08 10.92 -1.09
N VAL A 134 0.22 10.36 -0.23
CA VAL A 134 -0.98 11.04 0.27
C VAL A 134 -0.60 12.30 1.07
N ALA A 135 0.38 12.18 1.95
CA ALA A 135 0.84 13.31 2.75
C ALA A 135 1.42 14.45 1.89
N LEU A 136 2.25 14.12 0.90
CA LEU A 136 2.80 15.09 -0.05
C LEU A 136 1.69 15.80 -0.84
N ALA A 137 0.73 15.04 -1.34
CA ALA A 137 -0.38 15.62 -2.12
C ALA A 137 -1.28 16.54 -1.30
N LEU A 138 -1.57 16.17 -0.04
CA LEU A 138 -2.43 16.97 0.85
C LEU A 138 -1.72 18.19 1.43
N ALA A 139 -0.40 18.12 1.60
CA ALA A 139 0.38 19.22 2.18
C ALA A 139 0.71 20.34 1.19
N GLU A 140 0.49 20.13 -0.12
CA GLU A 140 0.64 21.15 -1.17
C GLU A 140 1.91 21.98 -1.07
N GLY A 141 3.07 21.33 -0.83
CA GLY A 141 4.38 21.97 -0.68
C GLY A 141 4.78 22.33 0.75
N ASP A 142 3.89 22.21 1.73
CA ASP A 142 4.22 22.44 3.15
C ASP A 142 4.92 21.20 3.75
N GLU A 143 6.23 21.30 3.91
CA GLU A 143 7.06 20.20 4.45
C GLU A 143 6.69 19.81 5.89
N GLN A 144 6.31 20.77 6.74
CA GLN A 144 5.92 20.49 8.14
C GLN A 144 4.58 19.77 8.18
N MET A 145 3.64 20.21 7.37
CA MET A 145 2.35 19.54 7.23
C MET A 145 2.50 18.12 6.68
N ALA A 146 3.37 17.90 5.67
CA ALA A 146 3.62 16.57 5.14
C ALA A 146 4.16 15.61 6.23
N ARG A 147 5.11 16.06 7.05
CA ARG A 147 5.64 15.26 8.17
C ARG A 147 4.55 14.93 9.21
N TYR A 148 3.75 15.92 9.58
CA TYR A 148 2.65 15.74 10.50
C TYR A 148 1.63 14.72 9.97
N LEU A 149 1.24 14.83 8.71
CA LEU A 149 0.29 13.91 8.08
C LEU A 149 0.81 12.47 8.02
N VAL A 150 2.10 12.26 7.72
CA VAL A 150 2.70 10.91 7.74
C VAL A 150 2.52 10.28 9.12
N ASP A 151 2.84 10.98 10.19
CA ASP A 151 2.73 10.45 11.56
C ASP A 151 1.27 10.16 11.94
N GLU A 152 0.35 11.06 11.60
CA GLU A 152 -1.08 10.90 11.89
C GLU A 152 -1.71 9.72 11.13
N ILE A 153 -1.36 9.56 9.86
CA ILE A 153 -1.89 8.47 9.02
C ILE A 153 -1.33 7.13 9.48
N ILE A 154 -0.01 7.01 9.67
CA ILE A 154 0.63 5.74 10.05
C ILE A 154 0.17 5.27 11.42
N THR A 155 -0.02 6.19 12.36
CA THR A 155 -0.49 5.84 13.72
C THR A 155 -2.01 5.59 13.79
N GLY A 156 -2.73 5.77 12.67
CA GLY A 156 -4.17 5.55 12.58
C GLY A 156 -5.02 6.63 13.25
N ARG A 157 -4.43 7.78 13.62
CA ARG A 157 -5.16 8.93 14.15
C ARG A 157 -5.92 9.68 13.07
N PHE A 158 -5.42 9.59 11.82
CA PHE A 158 -6.11 10.10 10.65
C PHE A 158 -6.70 8.92 9.84
N PRO A 159 -8.02 8.81 9.68
CA PRO A 159 -8.62 7.68 9.00
C PRO A 159 -8.34 7.73 7.49
N VAL A 160 -7.42 6.89 7.02
CA VAL A 160 -7.01 6.79 5.62
C VAL A 160 -8.18 6.41 4.69
N SER A 161 -9.22 5.76 5.22
CA SER A 161 -10.39 5.37 4.44
C SER A 161 -11.15 6.53 3.80
N TYR A 162 -11.12 7.72 4.39
CA TYR A 162 -11.77 8.91 3.84
C TYR A 162 -10.91 9.66 2.83
N THR A 163 -9.61 9.73 3.05
CA THR A 163 -8.66 10.34 2.12
C THR A 163 -8.43 9.48 0.90
N HIS A 164 -8.59 8.17 1.03
CA HIS A 164 -8.35 7.22 -0.05
C HIS A 164 -9.37 7.33 -1.19
N LEU A 165 -10.64 7.56 -0.88
CA LEU A 165 -11.67 7.75 -1.91
C LEU A 165 -11.45 9.05 -2.70
N ARG A 166 -11.04 10.13 -2.04
CA ARG A 166 -10.73 11.40 -2.73
C ARG A 166 -9.37 11.40 -3.40
N ALA A 167 -8.34 10.85 -2.79
CA ALA A 167 -7.01 10.76 -3.41
C ALA A 167 -7.00 9.83 -4.63
N HIS A 168 -7.81 8.77 -4.65
CA HIS A 168 -7.95 7.91 -5.83
C HIS A 168 -8.68 8.60 -6.98
N GLU A 169 -9.65 9.45 -6.70
CA GLU A 169 -10.30 10.29 -7.72
C GLU A 169 -9.36 11.44 -8.14
N THR A 170 -8.70 12.10 -7.20
CA THR A 170 -7.79 13.22 -7.48
C THR A 170 -6.51 12.74 -8.17
N LEU A 171 -5.91 11.62 -7.76
CA LEU A 171 -4.71 11.04 -8.39
C LEU A 171 -5.01 10.27 -9.69
N ARG A 172 -6.25 10.05 -10.04
CA ARG A 172 -6.66 9.44 -11.32
C ARG A 172 -6.92 10.51 -12.40
N TYR A 173 -7.10 11.76 -11.99
CA TYR A 173 -7.35 12.91 -12.86
C TYR A 173 -6.26 14.00 -12.74
N LEU A 174 -5.23 13.78 -11.92
CA LEU A 174 -4.00 14.54 -11.87
C LEU A 174 -2.85 13.72 -12.43
#